data_b5bd1b3c48f141325e19efbbc87d19d8
#
_entry.id   b5bd1b3c48f141325e19efbbc87d19d8
#
_cell.length_a   1.000
_cell.length_b   1.000
_cell.length_c   1.000
_cell.angle_alpha   90.00
_cell.angle_beta   90.00
_cell.angle_gamma   90.00
#
_symmetry.space_group_name_H-M   'P 1'
#
loop_
_entity.id
_entity.type
_entity.pdbx_description
1 polymer ?
#
loop_
_entity_poly.entity_id
_entity_poly.type
_entity_poly.pdbx_seq_one_letter_code
_entity_poly.pdbx_strand_id
1 'polypeptide(L)'
;SIDISDPKIEIIQTDFNNLENHREDIKGDDCFFCIGTTKQNSPDKNEYRKVELEMPKEIAQIAKSNSINSFVFISSGYADPKSSGDYLKFKGQVEEELKRLNFTKLGIMRPSFLMGNRKDKRIREKIGILVFKLLSPLLLGPWKKMKPINSEIVAKAMVAFVQSDTQKNTFES
;
A
#
# COMPACT_ATOMS: atom_id res chain seq x y z
N SER A 1 -12.00 1.88 14.89
CA SER A 1 -11.46 0.68 15.56
C SER A 1 -11.69 -0.53 14.66
N ILE A 2 -10.70 -1.37 14.56
CA ILE A 2 -10.80 -2.68 13.87
C ILE A 2 -11.36 -3.63 14.92
N ASP A 3 -12.58 -4.12 14.70
CA ASP A 3 -13.21 -5.12 15.55
C ASP A 3 -12.92 -6.51 14.95
N ILE A 4 -11.76 -7.05 15.29
CA ILE A 4 -11.34 -8.40 14.89
C ILE A 4 -11.08 -9.17 16.19
N SER A 5 -11.87 -10.19 16.43
CA SER A 5 -11.72 -11.12 17.57
C SER A 5 -11.17 -12.44 17.04
N ASP A 6 -9.86 -12.57 16.96
CA ASP A 6 -9.15 -13.83 16.67
C ASP A 6 -8.02 -13.98 17.68
N PRO A 7 -7.88 -15.13 18.39
CA PRO A 7 -6.86 -15.32 19.42
C PRO A 7 -5.42 -15.27 18.88
N LYS A 8 -5.21 -15.30 17.57
CA LYS A 8 -3.91 -15.18 16.90
C LYS A 8 -3.56 -13.74 16.55
N ILE A 9 -4.47 -12.78 16.79
CA ILE A 9 -4.27 -11.38 16.45
C ILE A 9 -4.05 -10.58 17.72
N GLU A 10 -2.90 -9.93 17.80
CA GLU A 10 -2.59 -8.90 18.78
C GLU A 10 -2.77 -7.53 18.14
N ILE A 11 -3.59 -6.67 18.77
CA ILE A 11 -3.82 -5.30 18.29
C ILE A 11 -3.03 -4.34 19.16
N ILE A 12 -2.04 -3.69 18.56
CA ILE A 12 -1.24 -2.66 19.20
C ILE A 12 -1.72 -1.31 18.67
N GLN A 13 -2.28 -0.50 19.57
CA GLN A 13 -2.69 0.86 19.24
C GLN A 13 -1.51 1.80 19.42
N THR A 14 -1.09 2.46 18.36
CA THR A 14 0.04 3.39 18.39
C THR A 14 -0.37 4.80 17.94
N ASP A 15 0.36 5.78 18.45
CA ASP A 15 0.41 7.13 17.88
C ASP A 15 1.53 7.19 16.85
N PHE A 16 1.17 7.32 15.58
CA PHE A 16 2.11 7.45 14.47
C PHE A 16 2.95 8.74 14.50
N ASN A 17 2.87 9.55 15.54
CA ASN A 17 3.74 10.70 15.73
C ASN A 17 5.11 10.33 16.29
N ASN A 18 5.22 9.16 16.92
CA ASN A 18 6.47 8.68 17.51
C ASN A 18 6.60 7.16 17.35
N LEU A 19 6.89 6.72 16.14
CA LEU A 19 7.03 5.30 15.80
C LEU A 19 8.24 4.64 16.48
N GLU A 20 9.26 5.42 16.82
CA GLU A 20 10.43 4.91 17.51
C GLU A 20 10.10 4.33 18.91
N ASN A 21 9.09 4.86 19.60
CA ASN A 21 8.61 4.31 20.86
C ASN A 21 7.98 2.92 20.70
N HIS A 22 7.61 2.55 19.49
CA HIS A 22 7.00 1.27 19.13
C HIS A 22 7.95 0.36 18.35
N ARG A 23 9.24 0.67 18.36
CA ARG A 23 10.25 -0.11 17.64
C ARG A 23 10.20 -1.60 18.00
N GLU A 24 10.05 -1.92 19.29
CA GLU A 24 10.03 -3.30 19.78
C GLU A 24 8.74 -4.05 19.42
N ASP A 25 7.67 -3.33 19.11
CA ASP A 25 6.39 -3.89 18.68
C ASP A 25 6.42 -4.32 17.21
N ILE A 26 7.30 -3.71 16.40
CA ILE A 26 7.48 -4.02 14.97
C ILE A 26 8.45 -5.21 14.86
N LYS A 27 7.94 -6.42 15.05
CA LYS A 27 8.70 -7.68 15.04
C LYS A 27 7.97 -8.79 14.28
N GLY A 28 8.70 -9.79 13.82
CA GLY A 28 8.19 -10.95 13.08
C GLY A 28 9.03 -11.28 11.86
N ASP A 29 8.56 -12.18 11.03
CA ASP A 29 9.25 -12.59 9.80
C ASP A 29 8.85 -11.71 8.60
N ASP A 30 7.59 -11.30 8.55
CA ASP A 30 6.99 -10.59 7.43
C ASP A 30 6.29 -9.31 7.89
N CYS A 31 6.53 -8.20 7.22
CA CYS A 31 5.85 -6.93 7.45
C CYS A 31 4.98 -6.54 6.25
N PHE A 32 3.69 -6.29 6.48
CA PHE A 32 2.73 -5.84 5.47
C PHE A 32 2.33 -4.40 5.74
N PHE A 33 2.83 -3.47 4.94
CA PHE A 33 2.46 -2.06 5.08
C PHE A 33 1.28 -1.72 4.17
N CYS A 34 0.10 -1.56 4.77
CA CYS A 34 -1.17 -1.30 4.09
C CYS A 34 -1.80 0.05 4.46
N ILE A 35 -1.04 0.94 5.12
CA ILE A 35 -1.53 2.25 5.56
C ILE A 35 -1.42 3.24 4.41
N GLY A 36 -2.41 4.12 4.30
CA GLY A 36 -2.44 5.21 3.36
C GLY A 36 -3.62 6.14 3.64
N THR A 37 -3.57 7.34 3.09
CA THR A 37 -4.63 8.34 3.25
C THR A 37 -5.02 8.96 1.91
N THR A 38 -5.97 9.86 1.93
CA THR A 38 -6.37 10.66 0.76
C THR A 38 -6.28 12.13 1.11
N LYS A 39 -6.12 13.01 0.11
CA LYS A 39 -6.14 14.47 0.33
C LYS A 39 -7.44 14.95 1.00
N GLN A 40 -8.53 14.21 0.86
CA GLN A 40 -9.80 14.52 1.53
C GLN A 40 -9.75 14.19 3.02
N ASN A 41 -9.09 13.08 3.41
CA ASN A 41 -8.98 12.65 4.81
C ASN A 41 -7.84 13.35 5.55
N SER A 42 -6.80 13.77 4.82
CA SER A 42 -5.65 14.54 5.34
C SER A 42 -5.45 15.76 4.45
N PRO A 43 -6.24 16.83 4.64
CA PRO A 43 -6.17 18.04 3.80
C PRO A 43 -4.90 18.85 4.05
N ASP A 44 -4.30 18.75 5.22
CA ASP A 44 -2.99 19.35 5.52
C ASP A 44 -1.89 18.62 4.75
N LYS A 45 -1.03 19.41 4.07
CA LYS A 45 0.01 18.85 3.21
C LYS A 45 1.10 18.11 4.00
N ASN A 46 1.42 18.58 5.21
CA ASN A 46 2.46 17.96 6.03
C ASN A 46 1.94 16.63 6.60
N GLU A 47 0.69 16.61 7.07
CA GLU A 47 0.04 15.39 7.51
C GLU A 47 -0.09 14.36 6.37
N TYR A 48 -0.50 14.81 5.18
CA TYR A 48 -0.57 13.96 4.00
C TYR A 48 0.80 13.38 3.63
N ARG A 49 1.84 14.20 3.62
CA ARG A 49 3.22 13.80 3.37
C ARG A 49 3.71 12.82 4.42
N LYS A 50 3.41 13.09 5.70
CA LYS A 50 3.78 12.20 6.81
C LYS A 50 3.25 10.80 6.60
N VAL A 51 1.95 10.65 6.29
CA VAL A 51 1.31 9.33 6.12
C VAL A 51 1.77 8.63 4.83
N GLU A 52 1.88 9.37 3.71
CA GLU A 52 2.15 8.74 2.39
C GLU A 52 3.64 8.57 2.07
N LEU A 53 4.53 9.29 2.74
CA LEU A 53 5.96 9.26 2.47
C LEU A 53 6.82 8.91 3.68
N GLU A 54 6.65 9.60 4.80
CA GLU A 54 7.59 9.51 5.93
C GLU A 54 7.35 8.23 6.74
N MET A 55 6.11 7.98 7.14
CA MET A 55 5.73 6.81 7.91
C MET A 55 6.13 5.47 7.26
N PRO A 56 5.83 5.20 5.96
CA PRO A 56 6.24 3.94 5.36
C PRO A 56 7.76 3.76 5.32
N LYS A 57 8.53 4.84 5.16
CA LYS A 57 10.00 4.81 5.21
C LYS A 57 10.50 4.49 6.61
N GLU A 58 9.97 5.15 7.62
CA GLU A 58 10.35 4.96 9.02
C GLU A 58 10.04 3.54 9.48
N ILE A 59 8.82 3.04 9.22
CA ILE A 59 8.44 1.65 9.54
C ILE A 59 9.34 0.65 8.81
N ALA A 60 9.68 0.90 7.55
CA ALA A 60 10.58 0.01 6.82
C ALA A 60 12.00 0.00 7.40
N GLN A 61 12.52 1.14 7.83
CA GLN A 61 13.82 1.24 8.50
C GLN A 61 13.81 0.48 9.83
N ILE A 62 12.77 0.63 10.65
CA ILE A 62 12.60 -0.11 11.89
C ILE A 62 12.50 -1.61 11.61
N ALA A 63 11.65 -2.02 10.67
CA ALA A 63 11.49 -3.42 10.27
C ALA A 63 12.83 -4.04 9.82
N LYS A 64 13.61 -3.31 9.03
CA LYS A 64 14.95 -3.76 8.59
C LYS A 64 15.92 -3.90 9.76
N SER A 65 15.94 -2.93 10.69
CA SER A 65 16.82 -2.98 11.88
C SER A 65 16.43 -4.11 12.84
N ASN A 66 15.15 -4.49 12.87
CA ASN A 66 14.63 -5.60 13.65
C ASN A 66 14.77 -6.97 12.93
N SER A 67 15.53 -7.00 11.84
CA SER A 67 15.81 -8.23 11.07
C SER A 67 14.59 -8.89 10.46
N ILE A 68 13.54 -8.12 10.16
CA ILE A 68 12.37 -8.61 9.41
C ILE A 68 12.82 -8.99 8.00
N ASN A 69 12.54 -10.22 7.58
CA ASN A 69 13.00 -10.78 6.31
C ASN A 69 12.26 -10.22 5.11
N SER A 70 10.94 -10.14 5.22
CA SER A 70 10.07 -9.72 4.12
C SER A 70 9.36 -8.41 4.42
N PHE A 71 9.36 -7.51 3.44
CA PHE A 71 8.56 -6.28 3.51
C PHE A 71 7.65 -6.17 2.29
N VAL A 72 6.34 -6.05 2.52
CA VAL A 72 5.35 -5.94 1.44
C VAL A 72 4.62 -4.62 1.53
N PHE A 73 4.71 -3.82 0.49
CA PHE A 73 4.19 -2.47 0.41
C PHE A 73 3.09 -2.33 -0.64
N ILE A 74 1.99 -1.68 -0.27
CA ILE A 74 0.95 -1.27 -1.23
C ILE A 74 1.32 0.11 -1.79
N SER A 75 1.76 0.09 -3.05
CA SER A 75 2.08 1.26 -3.85
C SER A 75 0.90 1.67 -4.76
N SER A 76 1.18 2.16 -5.92
CA SER A 76 0.20 2.57 -6.95
C SER A 76 0.69 2.19 -8.34
N GLY A 77 -0.21 1.85 -9.26
CA GLY A 77 0.10 1.42 -10.62
C GLY A 77 0.94 2.40 -11.44
N TYR A 78 0.95 3.65 -11.08
CA TYR A 78 1.72 4.71 -11.76
C TYR A 78 2.69 5.43 -10.81
N ALA A 79 3.16 4.76 -9.75
CA ALA A 79 4.13 5.32 -8.83
C ALA A 79 5.42 5.69 -9.58
N ASP A 80 5.79 6.98 -9.47
CA ASP A 80 6.99 7.55 -10.12
C ASP A 80 7.56 8.66 -9.23
N PRO A 81 8.81 8.56 -8.75
CA PRO A 81 9.44 9.56 -7.91
C PRO A 81 9.59 10.94 -8.57
N LYS A 82 9.49 11.00 -9.91
CA LYS A 82 9.54 12.22 -10.72
C LYS A 82 8.16 12.77 -11.08
N SER A 83 7.07 12.10 -10.66
CA SER A 83 5.71 12.56 -10.94
C SER A 83 5.48 13.98 -10.42
N SER A 84 4.70 14.77 -11.16
CA SER A 84 4.22 16.09 -10.74
C SER A 84 3.15 16.02 -9.65
N GLY A 85 2.45 14.90 -9.55
CA GLY A 85 1.42 14.66 -8.54
C GLY A 85 2.00 14.08 -7.25
N ASP A 86 1.74 14.73 -6.10
CA ASP A 86 2.29 14.33 -4.79
C ASP A 86 2.10 12.83 -4.48
N TYR A 87 0.90 12.29 -4.71
CA TYR A 87 0.58 10.89 -4.42
C TYR A 87 1.51 9.90 -5.13
N LEU A 88 1.60 10.01 -6.46
CA LEU A 88 2.43 9.13 -7.28
C LEU A 88 3.92 9.34 -6.99
N LYS A 89 4.30 10.60 -6.76
CA LYS A 89 5.66 10.97 -6.37
C LYS A 89 6.05 10.34 -5.04
N PHE A 90 5.21 10.46 -4.01
CA PHE A 90 5.49 9.89 -2.69
C PHE A 90 5.57 8.36 -2.75
N LYS A 91 4.63 7.71 -3.45
CA LYS A 91 4.69 6.26 -3.66
C LYS A 91 5.98 5.83 -4.35
N GLY A 92 6.40 6.52 -5.41
CA GLY A 92 7.66 6.26 -6.10
C GLY A 92 8.89 6.46 -5.21
N GLN A 93 8.92 7.52 -4.39
CA GLN A 93 10.01 7.78 -3.45
C GLN A 93 10.10 6.73 -2.33
N VAL A 94 8.96 6.21 -1.86
CA VAL A 94 8.94 5.09 -0.92
C VAL A 94 9.52 3.83 -1.56
N GLU A 95 9.10 3.52 -2.80
CA GLU A 95 9.63 2.34 -3.51
C GLU A 95 11.15 2.39 -3.70
N GLU A 96 11.72 3.57 -4.00
CA GLU A 96 13.16 3.73 -4.11
C GLU A 96 13.87 3.46 -2.77
N GLU A 97 13.32 3.97 -1.68
CA GLU A 97 13.86 3.73 -0.34
C GLU A 97 13.80 2.25 0.04
N LEU A 98 12.65 1.60 -0.17
CA LEU A 98 12.49 0.18 0.11
C LEU A 98 13.50 -0.68 -0.66
N LYS A 99 13.79 -0.34 -1.92
CA LYS A 99 14.81 -1.03 -2.72
C LYS A 99 16.22 -0.83 -2.14
N ARG A 100 16.53 0.36 -1.58
CA ARG A 100 17.82 0.64 -0.95
C ARG A 100 18.03 -0.12 0.36
N LEU A 101 16.95 -0.36 1.11
CA LEU A 101 17.00 -1.11 2.38
C LEU A 101 17.37 -2.59 2.19
N ASN A 102 17.29 -3.09 0.96
CA ASN A 102 17.73 -4.43 0.60
C ASN A 102 17.19 -5.53 1.53
N PHE A 103 15.87 -5.60 1.67
CA PHE A 103 15.21 -6.71 2.35
C PHE A 103 15.53 -8.03 1.65
N THR A 104 15.58 -9.12 2.38
CA THR A 104 15.73 -10.47 1.82
C THR A 104 14.62 -10.73 0.80
N LYS A 105 13.40 -10.23 1.11
CA LYS A 105 12.24 -10.34 0.26
C LYS A 105 11.44 -9.04 0.25
N LEU A 106 11.39 -8.36 -0.88
CA LEU A 106 10.66 -7.11 -1.04
C LEU A 106 9.52 -7.29 -2.02
N GLY A 107 8.27 -7.05 -1.58
CA GLY A 107 7.08 -7.06 -2.42
C GLY A 107 6.49 -5.67 -2.59
N ILE A 108 6.45 -5.15 -3.81
CA ILE A 108 5.81 -3.88 -4.16
C ILE A 108 4.56 -4.18 -4.97
N MET A 109 3.40 -4.05 -4.36
CA MET A 109 2.12 -4.23 -5.01
C MET A 109 1.65 -2.89 -5.60
N ARG A 110 1.52 -2.83 -6.92
CA ARG A 110 1.06 -1.65 -7.68
C ARG A 110 -0.36 -1.86 -8.21
N PRO A 111 -1.38 -1.85 -7.34
CA PRO A 111 -2.76 -1.94 -7.81
C PRO A 111 -3.14 -0.67 -8.58
N SER A 112 -4.05 -0.80 -9.55
CA SER A 112 -4.67 0.34 -10.21
C SER A 112 -5.64 1.04 -9.26
N PHE A 113 -6.91 0.69 -9.30
CA PHE A 113 -7.94 1.19 -8.39
C PHE A 113 -8.39 0.08 -7.45
N LEU A 114 -8.17 0.25 -6.14
CA LEU A 114 -8.64 -0.70 -5.14
C LEU A 114 -10.15 -0.55 -4.93
N MET A 115 -10.88 -1.62 -5.22
CA MET A 115 -12.26 -1.77 -4.81
C MET A 115 -12.30 -2.51 -3.48
N GLY A 116 -12.74 -1.82 -2.42
CA GLY A 116 -12.94 -2.41 -1.09
C GLY A 116 -14.35 -2.17 -0.57
N ASN A 117 -14.75 -2.93 0.43
CA ASN A 117 -16.09 -2.90 1.03
C ASN A 117 -16.25 -1.72 2.02
N ARG A 118 -15.77 -0.50 1.65
CA ARG A 118 -15.97 0.70 2.49
C ARG A 118 -17.43 1.14 2.43
N LYS A 119 -17.97 1.57 3.58
CA LYS A 119 -19.39 1.98 3.76
C LYS A 119 -19.88 3.13 2.87
N ASP A 120 -18.99 3.78 2.10
CA ASP A 120 -19.35 4.86 1.14
C ASP A 120 -19.73 4.32 -0.24
N LYS A 121 -20.66 3.34 -0.26
CA LYS A 121 -21.15 2.72 -1.52
C LYS A 121 -21.73 3.71 -2.54
N ARG A 122 -22.37 4.80 -2.10
CA ARG A 122 -23.22 5.64 -2.97
C ARG A 122 -22.44 6.50 -3.98
N ILE A 123 -21.25 6.98 -3.64
CA ILE A 123 -20.46 7.86 -4.54
C ILE A 123 -19.64 6.99 -5.51
N ARG A 124 -19.16 5.84 -5.06
CA ARG A 124 -18.30 4.95 -5.86
C ARG A 124 -19.04 4.21 -6.95
N GLU A 125 -20.29 3.80 -6.71
CA GLU A 125 -21.13 3.17 -7.75
C GLU A 125 -21.42 4.12 -8.91
N LYS A 126 -21.73 5.39 -8.63
CA LYS A 126 -22.01 6.38 -9.68
C LYS A 126 -20.78 6.73 -10.51
N ILE A 127 -19.62 6.91 -9.87
CA ILE A 127 -18.35 7.23 -10.57
C ILE A 127 -17.81 5.99 -11.28
N GLY A 128 -17.85 4.82 -10.65
CA GLY A 128 -17.41 3.56 -11.25
C GLY A 128 -18.21 3.17 -12.48
N ILE A 129 -19.53 3.28 -12.42
CA ILE A 129 -20.45 2.96 -13.54
C ILE A 129 -20.30 3.96 -14.67
N LEU A 130 -20.15 5.26 -14.38
CA LEU A 130 -20.00 6.31 -15.39
C LEU A 130 -18.64 6.17 -16.12
N VAL A 131 -17.56 5.98 -15.38
CA VAL A 131 -16.21 5.77 -15.93
C VAL A 131 -16.15 4.46 -16.72
N PHE A 132 -16.78 3.40 -16.21
CA PHE A 132 -16.78 2.10 -16.88
C PHE A 132 -17.63 2.12 -18.16
N LYS A 133 -18.79 2.78 -18.19
CA LYS A 133 -19.62 2.94 -19.40
C LYS A 133 -18.97 3.80 -20.47
N LEU A 134 -18.30 4.88 -20.09
CA LEU A 134 -17.65 5.78 -21.04
C LEU A 134 -16.33 5.22 -21.62
N LEU A 135 -15.60 4.43 -20.85
CA LEU A 135 -14.27 3.95 -21.22
C LEU A 135 -14.22 2.47 -21.62
N SER A 136 -15.31 1.70 -21.43
CA SER A 136 -15.31 0.27 -21.72
C SER A 136 -14.95 -0.11 -23.15
N PRO A 137 -15.31 0.64 -24.22
CA PRO A 137 -14.87 0.32 -25.56
C PRO A 137 -13.42 0.73 -25.86
N LEU A 138 -12.82 1.63 -25.07
CA LEU A 138 -11.43 2.09 -25.23
C LEU A 138 -10.40 1.30 -24.41
N LEU A 139 -10.83 0.42 -23.51
CA LEU A 139 -9.95 -0.38 -22.62
C LEU A 139 -9.34 -1.62 -23.31
N LEU A 140 -9.06 -1.53 -24.61
CA LEU A 140 -8.30 -2.51 -25.37
C LEU A 140 -6.82 -2.05 -25.47
N GLY A 141 -5.86 -2.95 -25.25
CA GLY A 141 -4.43 -2.64 -25.33
C GLY A 141 -3.80 -2.19 -23.99
N PRO A 142 -2.94 -1.16 -23.95
CA PRO A 142 -2.18 -0.75 -22.76
C PRO A 142 -3.05 -0.30 -21.58
N TRP A 143 -4.32 0.05 -21.83
CA TRP A 143 -5.29 0.46 -20.82
C TRP A 143 -5.87 -0.69 -19.99
N LYS A 144 -5.54 -1.95 -20.29
CA LYS A 144 -5.92 -3.12 -19.46
C LYS A 144 -5.42 -2.99 -18.02
N LYS A 145 -4.31 -2.27 -17.81
CA LYS A 145 -3.72 -2.00 -16.49
C LYS A 145 -4.56 -1.07 -15.60
N MET A 146 -5.63 -0.46 -16.12
CA MET A 146 -6.52 0.44 -15.35
C MET A 146 -7.75 -0.28 -14.78
N LYS A 147 -7.87 -1.60 -14.92
CA LYS A 147 -9.01 -2.35 -14.38
C LYS A 147 -8.98 -2.29 -12.85
N PRO A 148 -10.11 -1.90 -12.21
CA PRO A 148 -10.22 -1.95 -10.77
C PRO A 148 -9.98 -3.38 -10.26
N ILE A 149 -9.21 -3.51 -9.18
CA ILE A 149 -8.91 -4.79 -8.53
C ILE A 149 -9.54 -4.85 -7.14
N ASN A 150 -10.07 -6.01 -6.77
CA ASN A 150 -10.60 -6.22 -5.44
C ASN A 150 -9.44 -6.27 -4.41
N SER A 151 -9.59 -5.54 -3.29
CA SER A 151 -8.62 -5.51 -2.20
C SER A 151 -8.30 -6.90 -1.63
N GLU A 152 -9.27 -7.82 -1.65
CA GLU A 152 -9.06 -9.21 -1.22
C GLU A 152 -8.06 -9.95 -2.12
N ILE A 153 -8.12 -9.71 -3.44
CA ILE A 153 -7.17 -10.32 -4.39
C ILE A 153 -5.76 -9.80 -4.11
N VAL A 154 -5.63 -8.50 -3.84
CA VAL A 154 -4.33 -7.90 -3.50
C VAL A 154 -3.81 -8.50 -2.19
N ALA A 155 -4.64 -8.61 -1.16
CA ALA A 155 -4.26 -9.21 0.12
C ALA A 155 -3.79 -10.67 -0.05
N LYS A 156 -4.52 -11.48 -0.82
CA LYS A 156 -4.12 -12.86 -1.14
C LYS A 156 -2.79 -12.90 -1.90
N ALA A 157 -2.57 -11.97 -2.84
CA ALA A 157 -1.30 -11.88 -3.57
C ALA A 157 -0.13 -11.51 -2.64
N MET A 158 -0.35 -10.62 -1.67
CA MET A 158 0.68 -10.25 -0.68
C MET A 158 1.09 -11.46 0.17
N VAL A 159 0.12 -12.23 0.67
CA VAL A 159 0.38 -13.45 1.44
C VAL A 159 1.07 -14.52 0.58
N ALA A 160 0.57 -14.77 -0.63
CA ALA A 160 1.18 -15.73 -1.56
C ALA A 160 2.63 -15.33 -1.93
N PHE A 161 2.90 -14.03 -2.03
CA PHE A 161 4.25 -13.53 -2.30
C PHE A 161 5.23 -13.94 -1.19
N VAL A 162 4.93 -13.70 0.07
CA VAL A 162 5.85 -14.04 1.18
C VAL A 162 6.06 -15.55 1.32
N GLN A 163 5.09 -16.36 0.92
CA GLN A 163 5.15 -17.83 0.92
C GLN A 163 5.82 -18.43 -0.32
N SER A 164 6.09 -17.64 -1.37
CA SER A 164 6.67 -18.12 -2.63
C SER A 164 8.19 -17.92 -2.68
N ASP A 165 8.87 -18.61 -3.58
CA ASP A 165 10.31 -18.43 -3.85
C ASP A 165 10.58 -17.41 -4.97
N THR A 166 9.58 -16.60 -5.34
CA THR A 166 9.73 -15.64 -6.44
C THR A 166 10.74 -14.54 -6.11
N GLN A 167 11.61 -14.24 -7.06
CA GLN A 167 12.56 -13.13 -7.00
C GLN A 167 11.97 -11.81 -7.56
N LYS A 168 10.78 -11.88 -8.17
CA LYS A 168 10.11 -10.69 -8.66
C LYS A 168 9.66 -9.84 -7.48
N ASN A 169 10.00 -8.55 -7.51
CA ASN A 169 9.72 -7.63 -6.40
C ASN A 169 8.60 -6.62 -6.69
N THR A 170 8.14 -6.48 -7.93
CA THR A 170 7.09 -5.51 -8.30
C THR A 170 5.99 -6.19 -9.08
N PHE A 171 4.74 -6.01 -8.64
CA PHE A 171 3.54 -6.65 -9.19
C PHE A 171 2.52 -5.58 -9.56
N GLU A 172 2.11 -5.57 -10.83
CA GLU A 172 1.09 -4.67 -11.38
C GLU A 172 -0.22 -5.44 -11.63
N SER A 173 -1.37 -4.78 -11.46
CA SER A 173 -2.69 -5.33 -11.76
C SER A 173 -3.02 -5.23 -13.24
#